data_616e381791a7b9522389b773843d1a1d
#
_entry.id   616e381791a7b9522389b773843d1a1d
#
_cell.length_a   1.000
_cell.length_b   1.000
_cell.length_c   1.000
_cell.angle_alpha   90.00
_cell.angle_beta   90.00
_cell.angle_gamma   90.00
#
_symmetry.space_group_name_H-M   'P 1'
#
loop_
_entity.id
_entity.type
_entity.pdbx_description
1 polymer ?
#
loop_
_entity_poly.entity_id
_entity_poly.type
_entity_poly.pdbx_seq_one_letter_code
_entity_poly.pdbx_strand_id
1 'polypeptide(L)'
;LVEDDLANPAEFRPGARLLLKSSAAARSSAKDISSAALSGGTPGQGVYDVKDLHVSQDGNRLLFALRAPEIEGADDDEQPTWNIWEYDRTAASLRRIIDSDVTARAGQDVSPAYLPDGRIVFSSTRQRVSKAILLDEGKPQYSGLDEELDSPAFLLHVMDEDGRNIEQITFNQSHDLDP
;
A
#
# COMPACT_ATOMS: atom_id res chain seq x y z
N LEU A 1 14.87 -5.54 7.81
CA LEU A 1 13.74 -4.89 8.50
C LEU A 1 14.35 -3.98 9.55
N VAL A 2 14.10 -2.69 9.44
CA VAL A 2 14.46 -1.72 10.46
C VAL A 2 13.35 -1.78 11.50
N GLU A 3 13.69 -1.88 12.80
CA GLU A 3 12.69 -1.98 13.89
C GLU A 3 11.63 -0.85 13.83
N ASP A 4 11.98 0.30 13.30
CA ASP A 4 11.10 1.47 13.13
C ASP A 4 9.91 1.22 12.18
N ASP A 5 10.04 0.30 11.20
CA ASP A 5 8.96 0.02 10.24
C ASP A 5 7.76 -0.70 10.89
N LEU A 6 7.98 -1.37 12.01
CA LEU A 6 6.93 -2.05 12.77
C LEU A 6 6.17 -1.08 13.68
N ALA A 7 6.85 -0.07 14.22
CA ALA A 7 6.25 0.94 15.10
C ALA A 7 5.44 1.98 14.29
N ASN A 8 5.89 2.32 13.08
CA ASN A 8 5.19 3.27 12.20
C ASN A 8 5.14 2.76 10.75
N PRO A 9 4.19 1.87 10.42
CA PRO A 9 4.08 1.32 9.07
C PRO A 9 3.76 2.37 7.99
N ALA A 10 3.27 3.54 8.35
CA ALA A 10 3.00 4.65 7.42
C ALA A 10 4.17 5.62 7.27
N GLU A 11 5.32 5.40 7.94
CA GLU A 11 6.45 6.31 7.85
C GLU A 11 6.85 6.58 6.40
N PHE A 12 7.11 7.85 6.09
CA PHE A 12 7.53 8.31 4.77
C PHE A 12 9.02 8.57 4.75
N ARG A 13 9.76 7.77 3.97
CA ARG A 13 11.22 7.90 3.77
C ARG A 13 11.51 8.16 2.29
N PRO A 14 11.38 9.42 1.84
CA PRO A 14 11.44 9.75 0.42
C PRO A 14 12.79 9.37 -0.21
N GLY A 15 12.71 8.94 -1.49
CA GLY A 15 13.89 8.63 -2.31
C GLY A 15 14.08 7.15 -2.63
N ALA A 16 13.25 6.24 -2.10
CA ALA A 16 13.24 4.85 -2.51
C ALA A 16 12.77 4.69 -3.96
N ARG A 17 13.30 3.68 -4.66
CA ARG A 17 12.93 3.37 -6.05
C ARG A 17 12.89 1.87 -6.28
N LEU A 18 11.93 1.41 -7.07
CA LEU A 18 11.84 0.02 -7.48
C LEU A 18 12.54 -0.18 -8.82
N LEU A 19 13.62 -0.94 -8.81
CA LEU A 19 14.45 -1.19 -9.98
C LEU A 19 14.28 -2.63 -10.47
N LEU A 20 13.92 -2.79 -11.74
CA LEU A 20 13.84 -4.09 -12.41
C LEU A 20 15.11 -4.33 -13.24
N LYS A 21 15.79 -5.44 -12.96
CA LYS A 21 16.92 -5.93 -13.79
C LYS A 21 16.44 -7.02 -14.75
N SER A 22 16.97 -7.00 -15.97
CA SER A 22 16.68 -8.03 -16.99
C SER A 22 17.32 -9.40 -16.66
N SER A 23 18.36 -9.43 -15.83
CA SER A 23 19.03 -10.64 -15.39
C SER A 23 19.79 -10.40 -14.07
N ALA A 24 20.17 -11.49 -13.40
CA ALA A 24 21.00 -11.44 -12.19
C ALA A 24 22.46 -11.05 -12.45
N ALA A 25 22.88 -10.91 -13.71
CA ALA A 25 24.26 -10.51 -14.03
C ALA A 25 24.58 -9.12 -13.51
N ALA A 26 25.75 -8.95 -12.90
CA ALA A 26 26.17 -7.70 -12.27
C ALA A 26 26.13 -6.47 -13.20
N ARG A 27 26.36 -6.67 -14.49
CA ARG A 27 26.37 -5.61 -15.52
C ARG A 27 25.02 -5.44 -16.24
N SER A 28 23.96 -6.18 -15.88
CA SER A 28 22.65 -5.95 -16.50
C SER A 28 22.12 -4.56 -16.13
N SER A 29 21.52 -3.88 -17.11
CA SER A 29 20.88 -2.59 -16.87
C SER A 29 19.69 -2.75 -15.93
N ALA A 30 19.50 -1.77 -15.04
CA ALA A 30 18.32 -1.65 -14.22
C ALA A 30 17.38 -0.59 -14.80
N LYS A 31 16.10 -0.89 -14.87
CA LYS A 31 15.02 0.03 -15.26
C LYS A 31 14.28 0.45 -14.00
N ASP A 32 14.15 1.75 -13.77
CA ASP A 32 13.25 2.26 -12.72
C ASP A 32 11.80 2.08 -13.22
N ILE A 33 11.01 1.29 -12.48
CA ILE A 33 9.62 1.00 -12.80
C ILE A 33 8.64 1.80 -11.94
N SER A 34 9.08 2.35 -10.81
CA SER A 34 8.25 3.16 -9.92
C SER A 34 8.10 4.61 -10.38
N SER A 35 9.08 5.15 -11.10
CA SER A 35 9.05 6.55 -11.55
C SER A 35 7.86 6.90 -12.46
N ALA A 36 7.29 5.91 -13.15
CA ALA A 36 6.11 6.10 -13.99
C ALA A 36 4.80 6.26 -13.22
N ALA A 37 4.78 5.97 -11.91
CA ALA A 37 3.59 6.12 -11.06
C ALA A 37 3.16 7.58 -10.90
N LEU A 38 4.10 8.50 -10.99
CA LEU A 38 3.87 9.92 -10.79
C LEU A 38 4.04 10.64 -12.13
N SER A 39 2.96 10.82 -12.86
CA SER A 39 2.95 11.58 -14.12
C SER A 39 3.42 13.01 -13.87
N GLY A 40 4.59 13.38 -14.38
CA GLY A 40 5.17 14.71 -14.28
C GLY A 40 6.41 14.82 -13.38
N GLY A 41 6.79 13.76 -12.67
CA GLY A 41 8.05 13.73 -11.94
C GLY A 41 9.23 13.53 -12.90
N THR A 42 10.25 14.40 -12.83
CA THR A 42 11.50 14.16 -13.53
C THR A 42 12.15 12.91 -12.96
N PRO A 43 12.51 11.88 -13.76
CA PRO A 43 13.23 10.72 -13.27
C PRO A 43 14.49 11.16 -12.49
N GLY A 44 14.60 10.71 -11.23
CA GLY A 44 15.74 11.04 -10.38
C GLY A 44 15.55 12.19 -9.40
N GLN A 45 14.48 12.96 -9.45
CA GLN A 45 14.08 13.91 -8.39
C GLN A 45 12.97 13.32 -7.50
N GLY A 46 12.96 11.99 -7.39
CA GLY A 46 11.97 11.27 -6.63
C GLY A 46 12.03 11.66 -5.16
N VAL A 47 11.01 12.36 -4.74
CA VAL A 47 10.68 12.60 -3.34
C VAL A 47 9.51 11.71 -2.90
N TYR A 48 9.14 10.71 -3.71
CA TYR A 48 8.21 9.65 -3.34
C TYR A 48 8.92 8.53 -2.58
N ASP A 49 8.15 7.66 -2.00
CA ASP A 49 8.64 6.47 -1.31
C ASP A 49 7.98 5.20 -1.84
N VAL A 50 8.72 4.08 -1.81
CA VAL A 50 8.29 2.76 -2.30
C VAL A 50 8.75 1.67 -1.35
N LYS A 51 7.83 0.77 -0.97
CA LYS A 51 8.12 -0.37 -0.10
C LYS A 51 7.21 -1.57 -0.37
N ASP A 52 7.37 -2.64 0.40
CA ASP A 52 6.47 -3.80 0.49
C ASP A 52 6.22 -4.48 -0.86
N LEU A 53 7.29 -4.97 -1.47
CA LEU A 53 7.22 -5.65 -2.77
C LEU A 53 6.72 -7.09 -2.63
N HIS A 54 5.68 -7.44 -3.39
CA HIS A 54 5.21 -8.81 -3.57
C HIS A 54 5.16 -9.20 -5.05
N VAL A 55 5.61 -10.41 -5.38
CA VAL A 55 5.66 -10.94 -6.77
C VAL A 55 4.56 -11.96 -6.96
N SER A 56 3.81 -11.87 -8.07
CA SER A 56 2.81 -12.89 -8.42
C SER A 56 3.44 -14.27 -8.62
N GLN A 57 2.66 -15.33 -8.42
CA GLN A 57 3.13 -16.70 -8.52
C GLN A 57 3.79 -17.04 -9.88
N ASP A 58 3.32 -16.44 -10.96
CA ASP A 58 3.87 -16.61 -12.31
C ASP A 58 5.08 -15.70 -12.60
N GLY A 59 5.44 -14.82 -11.66
CA GLY A 59 6.54 -13.85 -11.78
C GLY A 59 6.29 -12.72 -12.76
N ASN A 60 5.07 -12.53 -13.27
CA ASN A 60 4.78 -11.53 -14.29
C ASN A 60 4.26 -10.20 -13.74
N ARG A 61 3.72 -10.19 -12.52
CA ARG A 61 3.17 -9.00 -11.87
C ARG A 61 3.87 -8.74 -10.55
N LEU A 62 4.01 -7.46 -10.21
CA LEU A 62 4.63 -6.98 -8.98
C LEU A 62 3.67 -6.03 -8.30
N LEU A 63 3.29 -6.33 -7.05
CA LEU A 63 2.59 -5.38 -6.17
C LEU A 63 3.61 -4.66 -5.30
N PHE A 64 3.34 -3.41 -4.98
CA PHE A 64 4.13 -2.63 -4.03
C PHE A 64 3.32 -1.45 -3.49
N ALA A 65 3.69 -0.97 -2.32
CA ALA A 65 3.16 0.27 -1.77
C ALA A 65 3.99 1.45 -2.27
N LEU A 66 3.33 2.55 -2.66
CA LEU A 66 3.96 3.81 -3.05
C LEU A 66 3.19 4.98 -2.45
N ARG A 67 3.93 5.93 -1.86
CA ARG A 67 3.40 7.22 -1.41
C ARG A 67 3.99 8.35 -2.24
N ALA A 68 3.11 9.21 -2.73
CA ALA A 68 3.49 10.41 -3.47
C ALA A 68 4.24 11.42 -2.57
N PRO A 69 4.97 12.39 -3.18
CA PRO A 69 5.66 13.44 -2.43
C PRO A 69 4.72 14.20 -1.51
N GLU A 70 5.24 14.62 -0.37
CA GLU A 70 4.52 15.54 0.53
C GLU A 70 4.19 16.86 -0.16
N ILE A 71 3.03 17.39 0.19
CA ILE A 71 2.55 18.69 -0.29
C ILE A 71 3.01 19.75 0.71
N GLU A 72 3.89 20.65 0.28
CA GLU A 72 4.44 21.70 1.13
C GLU A 72 3.32 22.61 1.67
N GLY A 73 3.23 22.74 2.98
CA GLY A 73 2.26 23.59 3.66
C GLY A 73 0.84 23.01 3.78
N ALA A 74 0.61 21.77 3.33
CA ALA A 74 -0.64 21.08 3.56
C ALA A 74 -0.70 20.49 4.97
N ASP A 75 -1.90 20.41 5.54
CA ASP A 75 -2.14 19.74 6.82
C ASP A 75 -1.99 18.22 6.70
N ASP A 76 -1.82 17.52 7.81
CA ASP A 76 -1.53 16.06 7.83
C ASP A 76 -2.62 15.24 7.13
N ASP A 77 -3.89 15.63 7.24
CA ASP A 77 -5.04 14.98 6.59
C ASP A 77 -5.15 15.27 5.08
N GLU A 78 -4.41 16.26 4.59
CA GLU A 78 -4.30 16.60 3.17
C GLU A 78 -3.09 15.95 2.49
N GLN A 79 -2.17 15.37 3.28
CA GLN A 79 -0.98 14.71 2.74
C GLN A 79 -1.33 13.46 1.94
N PRO A 80 -0.51 13.08 0.93
CA PRO A 80 -0.71 11.84 0.19
C PRO A 80 -0.66 10.61 1.10
N THR A 81 -1.54 9.66 0.85
CA THR A 81 -1.56 8.36 1.52
C THR A 81 -0.71 7.33 0.77
N TRP A 82 -0.28 6.28 1.48
CA TRP A 82 0.23 5.07 0.86
C TRP A 82 -0.86 4.40 0.02
N ASN A 83 -0.49 3.97 -1.19
CA ASN A 83 -1.39 3.30 -2.13
C ASN A 83 -0.71 2.08 -2.74
N ILE A 84 -1.50 1.05 -3.10
CA ILE A 84 -1.01 -0.16 -3.75
C ILE A 84 -0.97 0.06 -5.26
N TRP A 85 0.18 -0.27 -5.85
CA TRP A 85 0.45 -0.23 -7.28
C TRP A 85 0.84 -1.60 -7.81
N GLU A 86 0.50 -1.84 -9.06
CA GLU A 86 0.88 -3.06 -9.78
C GLU A 86 1.67 -2.71 -11.03
N TYR A 87 2.80 -3.39 -11.21
CA TYR A 87 3.55 -3.38 -12.46
C TYR A 87 3.40 -4.71 -13.19
N ASP A 88 2.88 -4.69 -14.42
CA ASP A 88 2.81 -5.82 -15.33
C ASP A 88 4.08 -5.84 -16.20
N ARG A 89 4.90 -6.89 -16.08
CA ARG A 89 6.14 -7.06 -16.83
C ARG A 89 5.89 -7.33 -18.31
N THR A 90 4.80 -8.02 -18.64
CA THR A 90 4.46 -8.40 -20.02
C THR A 90 3.96 -7.19 -20.80
N ALA A 91 3.08 -6.42 -20.21
CA ALA A 91 2.56 -5.19 -20.80
C ALA A 91 3.50 -3.99 -20.62
N ALA A 92 4.51 -4.11 -19.74
CA ALA A 92 5.40 -3.03 -19.29
C ALA A 92 4.59 -1.81 -18.80
N SER A 93 3.47 -2.05 -18.14
CA SER A 93 2.53 -1.04 -17.65
C SER A 93 2.49 -0.99 -16.14
N LEU A 94 2.19 0.19 -15.62
CA LEU A 94 2.03 0.48 -14.20
C LEU A 94 0.65 1.06 -13.96
N ARG A 95 -0.02 0.58 -12.91
CA ARG A 95 -1.33 1.11 -12.50
C ARG A 95 -1.44 1.18 -10.98
N ARG A 96 -2.17 2.14 -10.47
CA ARG A 96 -2.67 2.11 -9.09
C ARG A 96 -3.85 1.14 -9.04
N ILE A 97 -3.90 0.27 -8.03
CA ILE A 97 -4.95 -0.74 -7.91
C ILE A 97 -6.30 -0.09 -7.62
N ILE A 98 -6.38 0.79 -6.61
CA ILE A 98 -7.60 1.54 -6.29
C ILE A 98 -7.65 2.78 -7.17
N ASP A 99 -8.43 2.73 -8.25
CA ASP A 99 -8.50 3.77 -9.28
C ASP A 99 -9.13 5.08 -8.75
N SER A 100 -10.15 4.99 -7.90
CA SER A 100 -10.83 6.14 -7.30
C SER A 100 -9.94 6.90 -6.31
N ASP A 101 -9.68 8.18 -6.54
CA ASP A 101 -8.90 9.03 -5.61
C ASP A 101 -9.54 9.15 -4.23
N VAL A 102 -10.87 9.23 -4.16
CA VAL A 102 -11.61 9.30 -2.89
C VAL A 102 -11.41 8.01 -2.09
N THR A 103 -11.51 6.85 -2.75
CA THR A 103 -11.31 5.55 -2.11
C THR A 103 -9.84 5.35 -1.73
N ALA A 104 -8.91 5.74 -2.58
CA ALA A 104 -7.47 5.63 -2.34
C ALA A 104 -7.01 6.44 -1.12
N ARG A 105 -7.61 7.61 -0.88
CA ARG A 105 -7.31 8.48 0.28
C ARG A 105 -7.99 8.04 1.58
N ALA A 106 -8.83 7.01 1.56
CA ALA A 106 -9.57 6.58 2.75
C ALA A 106 -8.70 5.88 3.81
N GLY A 107 -7.45 5.58 3.52
CA GLY A 107 -6.50 4.97 4.46
C GLY A 107 -5.10 4.90 3.89
N GLN A 108 -4.16 4.50 4.75
CA GLN A 108 -2.79 4.15 4.40
C GLN A 108 -2.78 2.67 3.99
N ASP A 109 -2.48 2.34 2.74
CA ASP A 109 -2.49 0.97 2.21
C ASP A 109 -1.06 0.48 2.00
N VAL A 110 -0.65 -0.55 2.75
CA VAL A 110 0.72 -1.09 2.75
C VAL A 110 0.72 -2.62 2.73
N SER A 111 1.88 -3.24 2.60
CA SER A 111 2.10 -4.70 2.68
C SER A 111 1.13 -5.52 1.81
N PRO A 112 1.04 -5.26 0.48
CA PRO A 112 0.13 -6.00 -0.38
C PRO A 112 0.67 -7.38 -0.74
N ALA A 113 -0.22 -8.38 -0.82
CA ALA A 113 0.11 -9.71 -1.34
C ALA A 113 -1.02 -10.27 -2.22
N TYR A 114 -0.66 -11.04 -3.25
CA TYR A 114 -1.65 -11.79 -4.04
C TYR A 114 -2.15 -13.01 -3.28
N LEU A 115 -3.45 -13.20 -3.25
CA LEU A 115 -4.07 -14.43 -2.81
C LEU A 115 -4.16 -15.46 -3.96
N PRO A 116 -4.25 -16.76 -3.65
CA PRO A 116 -4.36 -17.80 -4.68
C PRO A 116 -5.59 -17.70 -5.59
N ASP A 117 -6.65 -17.04 -5.13
CA ASP A 117 -7.88 -16.80 -5.89
C ASP A 117 -7.85 -15.54 -6.77
N GLY A 118 -6.72 -14.83 -6.79
CA GLY A 118 -6.50 -13.64 -7.60
C GLY A 118 -6.82 -12.32 -6.89
N ARG A 119 -7.40 -12.37 -5.69
CA ARG A 119 -7.61 -11.17 -4.86
C ARG A 119 -6.28 -10.66 -4.29
N ILE A 120 -6.33 -9.47 -3.71
CA ILE A 120 -5.19 -8.83 -3.04
C ILE A 120 -5.54 -8.68 -1.57
N VAL A 121 -4.68 -9.20 -0.68
CA VAL A 121 -4.70 -8.91 0.75
C VAL A 121 -3.70 -7.80 1.05
N PHE A 122 -4.00 -6.91 1.99
CA PHE A 122 -3.14 -5.79 2.35
C PHE A 122 -3.45 -5.28 3.75
N SER A 123 -2.51 -4.59 4.37
CA SER A 123 -2.69 -3.90 5.63
C SER A 123 -3.14 -2.46 5.38
N SER A 124 -4.14 -1.99 6.12
CA SER A 124 -4.67 -0.63 5.94
C SER A 124 -5.25 -0.04 7.21
N THR A 125 -5.16 1.30 7.31
CA THR A 125 -5.82 2.08 8.38
C THR A 125 -7.29 2.38 8.09
N ARG A 126 -7.85 1.96 6.93
CA ARG A 126 -9.25 2.14 6.54
C ARG A 126 -10.19 1.24 7.32
N GLN A 127 -10.47 1.55 8.55
CA GLN A 127 -11.29 0.71 9.40
C GLN A 127 -12.79 0.98 9.20
N ARG A 128 -13.59 -0.09 9.32
CA ARG A 128 -15.04 0.02 9.34
C ARG A 128 -15.50 0.66 10.64
N VAL A 129 -16.08 1.85 10.56
CA VAL A 129 -16.46 2.66 11.73
C VAL A 129 -17.96 2.63 12.04
N SER A 130 -18.81 2.05 11.18
CA SER A 130 -20.25 1.96 11.43
C SER A 130 -20.58 0.96 12.54
N LYS A 131 -20.81 1.45 13.76
CA LYS A 131 -21.14 0.62 14.93
C LYS A 131 -22.39 -0.23 14.71
N ALA A 132 -23.39 0.27 14.00
CA ALA A 132 -24.60 -0.48 13.71
C ALA A 132 -24.34 -1.71 12.83
N ILE A 133 -23.52 -1.54 11.77
CA ILE A 133 -23.13 -2.65 10.87
C ILE A 133 -22.24 -3.65 11.62
N LEU A 134 -21.25 -3.16 12.38
CA LEU A 134 -20.36 -4.02 13.17
C LEU A 134 -21.15 -4.85 14.19
N LEU A 135 -22.16 -4.26 14.85
CA LEU A 135 -23.03 -4.96 15.80
C LEU A 135 -23.84 -6.06 15.11
N ASP A 136 -24.46 -5.75 13.97
CA ASP A 136 -25.27 -6.69 13.19
C ASP A 136 -24.44 -7.90 12.69
N GLU A 137 -23.18 -7.66 12.33
CA GLU A 137 -22.24 -8.69 11.90
C GLU A 137 -21.52 -9.42 13.05
N GLY A 138 -21.81 -9.07 14.32
CA GLY A 138 -21.16 -9.65 15.49
C GLY A 138 -19.67 -9.28 15.61
N LYS A 139 -19.25 -8.14 15.03
CA LYS A 139 -17.89 -7.61 15.07
C LYS A 139 -17.68 -6.65 16.23
N PRO A 140 -16.44 -6.47 16.71
CA PRO A 140 -16.12 -5.45 17.70
C PRO A 140 -16.54 -4.05 17.24
N GLN A 141 -17.09 -3.24 18.15
CA GLN A 141 -17.63 -1.90 17.88
C GLN A 141 -16.66 -0.78 18.24
N TYR A 142 -15.38 -1.09 18.26
CA TYR A 142 -14.30 -0.12 18.49
C TYR A 142 -13.32 -0.15 17.31
N SER A 143 -12.66 0.96 17.06
CA SER A 143 -11.54 1.02 16.15
C SER A 143 -10.28 0.49 16.84
N GLY A 144 -9.48 -0.30 16.13
CA GLY A 144 -8.13 -0.65 16.57
C GLY A 144 -7.26 0.60 16.53
N LEU A 145 -6.44 0.79 17.55
CA LEU A 145 -5.43 1.85 17.60
C LEU A 145 -4.04 1.23 17.64
N ASP A 146 -3.03 2.02 17.27
CA ASP A 146 -1.64 1.66 17.44
C ASP A 146 -1.26 1.48 18.94
N GLU A 147 -0.01 1.17 19.23
CA GLU A 147 0.44 0.95 20.59
C GLU A 147 0.41 2.23 21.45
N GLU A 148 0.50 3.39 20.84
CA GLU A 148 0.44 4.70 21.50
C GLU A 148 -1.00 5.19 21.69
N LEU A 149 -1.98 4.51 21.11
CA LEU A 149 -3.42 4.80 21.17
C LEU A 149 -3.82 6.14 20.56
N ASP A 150 -3.06 6.66 19.64
CA ASP A 150 -3.30 7.96 18.99
C ASP A 150 -3.64 7.87 17.50
N SER A 151 -3.26 6.78 16.84
CA SER A 151 -3.48 6.60 15.40
C SER A 151 -4.24 5.29 15.09
N PRO A 152 -4.98 5.22 13.98
CA PRO A 152 -5.65 3.98 13.57
C PRO A 152 -4.65 2.85 13.29
N ALA A 153 -4.88 1.68 13.90
CA ALA A 153 -4.09 0.49 13.61
C ALA A 153 -4.25 0.05 12.16
N PHE A 154 -3.18 -0.52 11.62
CA PHE A 154 -3.23 -1.24 10.34
C PHE A 154 -3.89 -2.61 10.55
N LEU A 155 -4.97 -2.86 9.83
CA LEU A 155 -5.71 -4.13 9.89
C LEU A 155 -5.76 -4.74 8.49
N LEU A 156 -5.93 -6.07 8.42
CA LEU A 156 -5.97 -6.75 7.13
C LEU A 156 -7.29 -6.49 6.41
N HIS A 157 -7.13 -6.21 5.13
CA HIS A 157 -8.20 -6.03 4.17
C HIS A 157 -7.97 -6.91 2.95
N VAL A 158 -9.04 -7.25 2.28
CA VAL A 158 -9.01 -7.95 0.99
C VAL A 158 -9.78 -7.12 -0.03
N MET A 159 -9.30 -7.10 -1.27
CA MET A 159 -9.99 -6.48 -2.40
C MET A 159 -9.84 -7.35 -3.65
N ASP A 160 -10.70 -7.11 -4.63
CA ASP A 160 -10.55 -7.68 -5.96
C ASP A 160 -9.31 -7.12 -6.66
N GLU A 161 -8.79 -7.81 -7.67
CA GLU A 161 -7.60 -7.39 -8.42
C GLU A 161 -7.73 -6.01 -9.10
N ASP A 162 -8.97 -5.52 -9.27
CA ASP A 162 -9.28 -4.20 -9.84
C ASP A 162 -9.49 -3.10 -8.78
N GLY A 163 -9.24 -3.39 -7.49
CA GLY A 163 -9.36 -2.44 -6.39
C GLY A 163 -10.76 -2.23 -5.88
N ARG A 164 -11.72 -3.07 -6.28
CA ARG A 164 -13.11 -3.03 -5.81
C ARG A 164 -13.35 -4.00 -4.66
N ASN A 165 -14.56 -3.94 -4.08
CA ASN A 165 -15.02 -4.85 -3.04
C ASN A 165 -14.04 -4.95 -1.87
N ILE A 166 -13.54 -3.80 -1.40
CA ILE A 166 -12.61 -3.74 -0.27
C ILE A 166 -13.36 -4.15 0.99
N GLU A 167 -12.86 -5.18 1.67
CA GLU A 167 -13.43 -5.74 2.89
C GLU A 167 -12.37 -5.85 3.98
N GLN A 168 -12.68 -5.35 5.18
CA GLN A 168 -11.87 -5.56 6.38
C GLN A 168 -12.09 -6.98 6.90
N ILE A 169 -11.00 -7.73 7.09
CA ILE A 169 -11.07 -9.15 7.51
C ILE A 169 -10.53 -9.39 8.91
N THR A 170 -9.75 -8.47 9.49
CA THR A 170 -9.33 -8.54 10.90
C THR A 170 -9.84 -7.35 11.70
N PHE A 171 -10.00 -7.56 13.03
CA PHE A 171 -10.62 -6.61 13.95
C PHE A 171 -9.86 -6.57 15.29
N ASN A 172 -8.53 -6.57 15.22
CA ASN A 172 -7.65 -6.55 16.39
C ASN A 172 -7.56 -5.13 16.98
N GLN A 173 -6.89 -5.02 18.13
CA GLN A 173 -6.59 -3.72 18.78
C GLN A 173 -5.17 -3.24 18.51
N SER A 174 -4.44 -3.90 17.61
CA SER A 174 -3.06 -3.58 17.25
C SER A 174 -2.85 -3.83 15.76
N HIS A 175 -1.68 -3.46 15.24
CA HIS A 175 -1.34 -3.67 13.83
C HIS A 175 -1.34 -5.15 13.42
N ASP A 176 -1.89 -5.42 12.23
CA ASP A 176 -1.71 -6.65 11.46
C ASP A 176 -0.91 -6.30 10.20
N LEU A 177 0.33 -6.76 10.13
CA LEU A 177 1.27 -6.46 9.05
C LEU A 177 1.74 -7.73 8.35
N ASP A 178 2.25 -7.59 7.11
CA ASP A 178 2.89 -8.65 6.33
C ASP A 178 2.01 -9.91 6.16
N PRO A 179 0.83 -9.79 5.52
CA PRO A 179 -0.10 -10.88 5.28
C PRO A 179 0.45 -11.99 4.37
#